data_e30cbb49a91311c42800b0115b300907
#
_entry.id   e30cbb49a91311c42800b0115b300907
#
_cell.length_a   1.000
_cell.length_b   1.000
_cell.length_c   1.000
_cell.angle_alpha   90.00
_cell.angle_beta   90.00
_cell.angle_gamma   90.00
#
_symmetry.space_group_name_H-M   'P 1'
#
loop_
_entity.id
_entity.type
_entity.pdbx_description
1 polymer ?
#
loop_
_entity_poly.entity_id
_entity_poly.type
_entity_poly.pdbx_seq_one_letter_code
_entity_poly.pdbx_strand_id
1 'polypeptide(L)'
;FSDIDPKHVTLSATHIHNGGPMVDWGKLVKSDAQYVRFAAQKAADAVLIANQHLQECRVGYANGCVDDISFHRIYEMRDGTYQTNPGKYNPDIVKPYAGIDPDVTVMRADDKDGNPIGAVVNFACHQDCVGELAFSGDYSSQLSKRLKEAYGVDFVTVFFVGTCGNINHFDVHTDKDTVPEYYRIMGNKLADEVLRVSENLEYSEDDTVAFASKTLSIKKRMVPKEEIPELKKITRTVTLREDEEIGSQSDPDQLKCVFAYDLLNYAKDPAKTKSVPVSFCRIGDNAFYLLPGEVFVQFGQKINTTTPFKHRFILTNSNGLFGYLPLRNLFMPTVYESKLGCTSYLEPEAGYKITDAAIALADKEAELWQKK
;
A
#
# COMPACT_ATOMS: atom_id res chain seq x y z
N PHE A 1 -4.43 -19.25 -21.72
CA PHE A 1 -4.41 -20.40 -20.82
C PHE A 1 -5.49 -20.37 -19.73
N SER A 2 -6.24 -19.30 -19.57
CA SER A 2 -7.45 -19.21 -18.74
C SER A 2 -8.53 -18.43 -19.50
N ASP A 3 -9.80 -18.72 -19.20
CA ASP A 3 -10.95 -18.01 -19.76
C ASP A 3 -11.25 -16.69 -19.01
N ILE A 4 -10.34 -16.27 -18.11
CA ILE A 4 -10.48 -15.03 -17.33
C ILE A 4 -10.20 -13.85 -18.25
N ASP A 5 -11.18 -12.95 -18.40
CA ASP A 5 -10.98 -11.69 -19.12
C ASP A 5 -9.91 -10.85 -18.38
N PRO A 6 -8.83 -10.42 -19.05
CA PRO A 6 -7.78 -9.60 -18.46
C PRO A 6 -8.28 -8.33 -17.76
N LYS A 7 -9.45 -7.82 -18.15
CA LYS A 7 -10.09 -6.68 -17.50
C LYS A 7 -10.52 -6.95 -16.05
N HIS A 8 -10.70 -8.22 -15.70
CA HIS A 8 -11.07 -8.65 -14.35
C HIS A 8 -9.87 -9.08 -13.51
N VAL A 9 -8.66 -8.98 -14.06
CA VAL A 9 -7.43 -9.25 -13.34
C VAL A 9 -6.93 -7.96 -12.70
N THR A 10 -6.77 -7.98 -11.38
CA THR A 10 -6.20 -6.87 -10.62
C THR A 10 -4.92 -7.32 -9.92
N LEU A 11 -3.93 -6.45 -9.94
CA LEU A 11 -2.66 -6.65 -9.25
C LEU A 11 -2.55 -5.62 -8.13
N SER A 12 -2.22 -6.07 -6.93
CA SER A 12 -1.93 -5.20 -5.79
C SER A 12 -0.59 -5.60 -5.20
N ALA A 13 0.28 -4.61 -4.99
CA ALA A 13 1.56 -4.83 -4.33
C ALA A 13 1.42 -4.70 -2.82
N THR A 14 2.07 -5.59 -2.08
CA THR A 14 2.10 -5.56 -0.61
C THR A 14 2.99 -4.45 -0.06
N HIS A 15 3.75 -3.79 -0.92
CA HIS A 15 4.64 -2.68 -0.58
C HIS A 15 5.79 -3.05 0.37
N ILE A 16 6.31 -4.28 0.27
CA ILE A 16 7.52 -4.66 1.01
C ILE A 16 8.74 -3.92 0.45
N HIS A 17 9.61 -3.40 1.34
CA HIS A 17 10.81 -2.67 0.95
C HIS A 17 12.02 -3.59 0.68
N ASN A 18 11.91 -4.87 0.96
CA ASN A 18 12.94 -5.90 0.76
C ASN A 18 12.59 -6.88 -0.36
N GLY A 19 11.89 -6.41 -1.40
CA GLY A 19 11.58 -7.16 -2.62
C GLY A 19 12.67 -7.04 -3.68
N GLY A 20 12.52 -7.78 -4.78
CA GLY A 20 13.44 -7.69 -5.92
C GLY A 20 13.20 -6.41 -6.76
N PRO A 21 14.18 -6.04 -7.60
CA PRO A 21 14.19 -4.80 -8.37
C PRO A 21 13.20 -4.85 -9.54
N MET A 22 11.96 -4.44 -9.29
CA MET A 22 10.86 -4.47 -10.26
C MET A 22 10.80 -3.21 -11.14
N VAL A 23 11.32 -2.07 -10.67
CA VAL A 23 11.22 -0.77 -11.34
C VAL A 23 12.55 -0.05 -11.32
N ASP A 24 12.77 0.84 -12.30
CA ASP A 24 13.90 1.77 -12.29
C ASP A 24 13.61 2.92 -11.34
N TRP A 25 14.52 3.18 -10.41
CA TRP A 25 14.48 4.37 -9.58
C TRP A 25 15.73 5.23 -9.78
N GLY A 26 15.60 6.22 -10.65
CA GLY A 26 16.68 7.11 -11.00
C GLY A 26 17.92 6.40 -11.51
N LYS A 27 19.08 6.70 -10.91
CA LYS A 27 20.35 5.99 -11.15
C LYS A 27 20.64 4.88 -10.16
N LEU A 28 19.96 4.88 -9.01
CA LEU A 28 20.30 4.01 -7.88
C LEU A 28 19.79 2.59 -8.05
N VAL A 29 18.55 2.44 -8.48
CA VAL A 29 17.95 1.12 -8.67
C VAL A 29 17.66 0.92 -10.13
N LYS A 30 18.13 -0.19 -10.67
CA LYS A 30 17.79 -0.65 -12.02
C LYS A 30 16.94 -1.89 -11.91
N SER A 31 15.84 -1.89 -12.65
CA SER A 31 15.00 -3.07 -12.76
C SER A 31 15.78 -4.20 -13.42
N ASP A 32 15.61 -5.40 -12.88
CA ASP A 32 16.08 -6.62 -13.53
C ASP A 32 14.96 -7.18 -14.42
N ALA A 33 15.14 -7.09 -15.73
CA ALA A 33 14.15 -7.56 -16.69
C ALA A 33 13.91 -9.08 -16.63
N GLN A 34 14.86 -9.87 -16.13
CA GLN A 34 14.67 -11.31 -15.93
C GLN A 34 13.82 -11.53 -14.67
N TYR A 35 14.12 -10.81 -13.60
CA TYR A 35 13.33 -10.87 -12.36
C TYR A 35 11.88 -10.40 -12.59
N VAL A 36 11.66 -9.31 -13.32
CA VAL A 36 10.32 -8.82 -13.65
C VAL A 36 9.51 -9.87 -14.40
N ARG A 37 10.12 -10.53 -15.41
CA ARG A 37 9.46 -11.64 -16.14
C ARG A 37 9.19 -12.83 -15.24
N PHE A 38 10.15 -13.21 -14.40
CA PHE A 38 9.99 -14.29 -13.42
C PHE A 38 8.83 -14.02 -12.46
N ALA A 39 8.77 -12.81 -11.88
CA ALA A 39 7.70 -12.43 -10.95
C ALA A 39 6.33 -12.43 -11.64
N ALA A 40 6.22 -11.88 -12.85
CA ALA A 40 4.99 -11.90 -13.64
C ALA A 40 4.54 -13.35 -13.96
N GLN A 41 5.48 -14.23 -14.34
CA GLN A 41 5.19 -15.65 -14.57
C GLN A 41 4.69 -16.32 -13.29
N LYS A 42 5.32 -16.07 -12.15
CA LYS A 42 4.89 -16.66 -10.87
C LYS A 42 3.52 -16.17 -10.42
N ALA A 43 3.20 -14.91 -10.67
CA ALA A 43 1.85 -14.39 -10.41
C ALA A 43 0.81 -15.09 -11.31
N ALA A 44 1.11 -15.27 -12.60
CA ALA A 44 0.23 -16.01 -13.52
C ALA A 44 0.10 -17.50 -13.11
N ASP A 45 1.21 -18.16 -12.76
CA ASP A 45 1.21 -19.55 -12.30
C ASP A 45 0.32 -19.72 -11.05
N ALA A 46 0.37 -18.78 -10.10
CA ALA A 46 -0.46 -18.82 -8.90
C ALA A 46 -1.96 -18.77 -9.23
N VAL A 47 -2.37 -17.92 -10.18
CA VAL A 47 -3.78 -17.85 -10.65
C VAL A 47 -4.20 -19.17 -11.33
N LEU A 48 -3.33 -19.72 -12.19
CA LEU A 48 -3.62 -20.99 -12.88
C LEU A 48 -3.76 -22.16 -11.90
N ILE A 49 -2.86 -22.23 -10.90
CA ILE A 49 -2.92 -23.26 -9.84
C ILE A 49 -4.22 -23.11 -9.04
N ALA A 50 -4.56 -21.89 -8.63
CA ALA A 50 -5.80 -21.62 -7.90
C ALA A 50 -7.04 -22.07 -8.72
N ASN A 51 -7.07 -21.74 -10.02
CA ASN A 51 -8.16 -22.13 -10.90
C ASN A 51 -8.29 -23.65 -11.11
N GLN A 52 -7.17 -24.38 -11.04
CA GLN A 52 -7.17 -25.85 -11.13
C GLN A 52 -7.63 -26.54 -9.84
N HIS A 53 -7.59 -25.84 -8.70
CA HIS A 53 -7.93 -26.36 -7.38
C HIS A 53 -9.19 -25.73 -6.80
N LEU A 54 -10.09 -25.25 -7.67
CA LEU A 54 -11.38 -24.71 -7.24
C LEU A 54 -12.19 -25.77 -6.49
N GLN A 55 -12.75 -25.38 -5.35
CA GLN A 55 -13.64 -26.23 -4.55
C GLN A 55 -14.75 -25.38 -3.95
N GLU A 56 -15.87 -26.02 -3.61
CA GLU A 56 -16.93 -25.37 -2.86
C GLU A 56 -16.40 -24.94 -1.47
N CYS A 57 -16.72 -23.72 -1.09
CA CYS A 57 -16.35 -23.18 0.21
C CYS A 57 -17.43 -22.24 0.74
N ARG A 58 -17.42 -22.05 2.04
CA ARG A 58 -18.16 -20.96 2.71
C ARG A 58 -17.20 -19.82 2.97
N VAL A 59 -17.65 -18.61 2.74
CA VAL A 59 -16.82 -17.42 2.96
C VAL A 59 -17.38 -16.64 4.13
N GLY A 60 -16.59 -16.51 5.16
CA GLY A 60 -16.92 -15.78 6.38
C GLY A 60 -16.06 -14.54 6.55
N TYR A 61 -16.59 -13.52 7.21
CA TYR A 61 -16.00 -12.21 7.38
C TYR A 61 -15.95 -11.79 8.83
N ALA A 62 -14.92 -11.04 9.19
CA ALA A 62 -14.80 -10.40 10.49
C ALA A 62 -13.94 -9.14 10.40
N ASN A 63 -14.13 -8.24 11.36
CA ASN A 63 -13.26 -7.09 11.58
C ASN A 63 -12.64 -7.18 12.98
N GLY A 64 -11.35 -6.93 13.05
CA GLY A 64 -10.57 -6.80 14.25
C GLY A 64 -9.93 -5.43 14.38
N CYS A 65 -9.09 -5.26 15.39
CA CYS A 65 -8.42 -4.01 15.69
C CYS A 65 -7.04 -4.26 16.28
N VAL A 66 -6.00 -3.67 15.69
CA VAL A 66 -4.64 -3.64 16.25
C VAL A 66 -4.12 -2.21 16.14
N ASP A 67 -3.98 -1.52 17.28
CA ASP A 67 -3.73 -0.08 17.35
C ASP A 67 -2.34 0.30 17.89
N ASP A 68 -1.47 -0.68 18.13
CA ASP A 68 -0.19 -0.49 18.80
C ASP A 68 1.04 -0.92 17.99
N ILE A 69 0.88 -1.14 16.66
CA ILE A 69 1.95 -1.53 15.75
C ILE A 69 2.04 -0.65 14.50
N SER A 70 1.15 0.33 14.37
CA SER A 70 1.16 1.29 13.26
C SER A 70 0.98 2.69 13.80
N PHE A 71 1.71 3.67 13.22
CA PHE A 71 1.77 5.03 13.70
C PHE A 71 1.70 6.01 12.54
N HIS A 72 1.06 7.16 12.80
CA HIS A 72 1.08 8.25 11.82
C HIS A 72 2.49 8.84 11.76
N ARG A 73 3.10 8.96 10.57
CA ARG A 73 4.50 9.39 10.44
C ARG A 73 4.70 10.88 10.18
N ILE A 74 3.61 11.64 9.96
CA ILE A 74 3.65 13.11 9.84
C ILE A 74 3.21 13.72 11.15
N TYR A 75 4.01 14.65 11.66
CA TYR A 75 3.80 15.29 12.94
C TYR A 75 3.72 16.80 12.80
N GLU A 76 2.88 17.43 13.62
CA GLU A 76 2.87 18.87 13.84
C GLU A 76 4.09 19.24 14.71
N MET A 77 4.87 20.22 14.26
CA MET A 77 6.07 20.68 14.93
C MET A 77 5.81 22.01 15.67
N ARG A 78 6.63 22.35 16.68
CA ARG A 78 6.48 23.57 17.48
C ARG A 78 6.53 24.86 16.68
N ASP A 79 7.20 24.86 15.53
CA ASP A 79 7.27 26.00 14.62
C ASP A 79 6.02 26.14 13.73
N GLY A 80 5.02 25.26 13.91
CA GLY A 80 3.78 25.23 13.14
C GLY A 80 3.89 24.54 11.78
N THR A 81 5.04 23.94 11.46
CA THR A 81 5.20 23.12 10.25
C THR A 81 4.73 21.69 10.50
N TYR A 82 4.62 20.91 9.41
CA TYR A 82 4.43 19.45 9.47
C TYR A 82 5.68 18.78 8.94
N GLN A 83 6.13 17.72 9.59
CA GLN A 83 7.32 16.99 9.19
C GLN A 83 7.08 15.47 9.19
N THR A 84 7.54 14.79 8.13
CA THR A 84 7.55 13.32 8.05
C THR A 84 8.74 12.79 8.83
N ASN A 85 8.50 11.78 9.69
CA ASN A 85 9.53 11.09 10.49
C ASN A 85 10.51 12.05 11.16
N PRO A 86 10.06 12.93 12.07
CA PRO A 86 10.90 13.98 12.66
C PRO A 86 11.99 13.44 13.60
N GLY A 87 12.13 12.15 13.75
CA GLY A 87 13.07 11.49 14.64
C GLY A 87 12.47 11.11 15.98
N LYS A 88 13.08 10.08 16.61
CA LYS A 88 12.64 9.60 17.93
C LYS A 88 12.99 10.62 19.02
N TYR A 89 12.11 10.71 20.00
CA TYR A 89 12.25 11.60 21.16
C TYR A 89 12.52 13.07 20.81
N ASN A 90 12.13 13.50 19.60
CA ASN A 90 12.32 14.88 19.17
C ASN A 90 11.42 15.82 20.02
N PRO A 91 12.01 16.76 20.78
CA PRO A 91 11.25 17.64 21.68
C PRO A 91 10.37 18.65 20.95
N ASP A 92 10.57 18.86 19.66
CA ASP A 92 9.78 19.78 18.85
C ASP A 92 8.49 19.16 18.30
N ILE A 93 8.27 17.87 18.52
CA ILE A 93 7.00 17.22 18.19
C ILE A 93 5.90 17.73 19.13
N VAL A 94 4.78 18.18 18.54
CA VAL A 94 3.58 18.56 19.29
C VAL A 94 2.62 17.38 19.35
N LYS A 95 2.26 16.80 18.21
CA LYS A 95 1.35 15.64 18.08
C LYS A 95 1.41 15.04 16.67
N PRO A 96 0.95 13.81 16.46
CA PRO A 96 0.73 13.31 15.12
C PRO A 96 -0.34 14.16 14.39
N TYR A 97 -0.21 14.29 13.07
CA TYR A 97 -1.15 15.05 12.24
C TYR A 97 -2.60 14.53 12.36
N ALA A 98 -2.77 13.21 12.40
CA ALA A 98 -4.06 12.57 12.56
C ALA A 98 -3.90 11.18 13.20
N GLY A 99 -5.03 10.48 13.40
CA GLY A 99 -5.03 9.08 13.82
C GLY A 99 -4.64 8.10 12.71
N ILE A 100 -4.55 6.85 13.08
CA ILE A 100 -4.30 5.71 12.19
C ILE A 100 -5.62 5.03 11.79
N ASP A 101 -5.54 4.02 10.93
CA ASP A 101 -6.60 3.04 10.69
C ASP A 101 -6.16 1.70 11.33
N PRO A 102 -6.69 1.35 12.51
CA PRO A 102 -6.28 0.15 13.24
C PRO A 102 -7.05 -1.10 12.80
N ASP A 103 -7.95 -0.99 11.84
CA ASP A 103 -8.85 -2.07 11.42
C ASP A 103 -8.04 -3.23 10.78
N VAL A 104 -8.36 -4.45 11.21
CA VAL A 104 -7.90 -5.70 10.60
C VAL A 104 -9.11 -6.37 9.98
N THR A 105 -9.27 -6.22 8.66
CA THR A 105 -10.39 -6.83 7.95
C THR A 105 -10.00 -8.22 7.45
N VAL A 106 -10.84 -9.21 7.74
CA VAL A 106 -10.59 -10.62 7.45
C VAL A 106 -11.72 -11.21 6.62
N MET A 107 -11.37 -11.91 5.55
CA MET A 107 -12.25 -12.79 4.80
C MET A 107 -11.62 -14.18 4.83
N ARG A 108 -12.29 -15.18 5.45
CA ARG A 108 -11.79 -16.55 5.52
C ARG A 108 -12.68 -17.49 4.70
N ALA A 109 -12.05 -18.37 3.96
CA ALA A 109 -12.72 -19.45 3.26
C ALA A 109 -12.57 -20.76 4.05
N ASP A 110 -13.68 -21.46 4.28
CA ASP A 110 -13.74 -22.77 4.89
C ASP A 110 -14.31 -23.76 3.88
N ASP A 111 -13.78 -25.00 3.86
CA ASP A 111 -14.30 -26.06 3.02
C ASP A 111 -15.71 -26.51 3.47
N LYS A 112 -16.30 -27.45 2.74
CA LYS A 112 -17.63 -28.01 3.04
C LYS A 112 -17.71 -28.70 4.43
N ASP A 113 -16.58 -29.13 4.98
CA ASP A 113 -16.48 -29.81 6.27
C ASP A 113 -16.19 -28.83 7.40
N GLY A 114 -16.03 -27.52 7.06
CA GLY A 114 -15.77 -26.43 8.00
C GLY A 114 -14.30 -26.22 8.33
N ASN A 115 -13.38 -26.83 7.58
CA ASN A 115 -11.95 -26.63 7.79
C ASN A 115 -11.48 -25.36 7.08
N PRO A 116 -10.72 -24.48 7.74
CA PRO A 116 -10.15 -23.29 7.14
C PRO A 116 -9.15 -23.65 6.01
N ILE A 117 -9.33 -23.08 4.80
CA ILE A 117 -8.46 -23.30 3.67
C ILE A 117 -7.63 -22.07 3.29
N GLY A 118 -8.08 -20.89 3.62
CA GLY A 118 -7.33 -19.65 3.37
C GLY A 118 -8.03 -18.42 3.90
N ALA A 119 -7.27 -17.32 3.96
CA ALA A 119 -7.82 -16.02 4.35
C ALA A 119 -7.21 -14.87 3.53
N VAL A 120 -8.03 -13.85 3.30
CA VAL A 120 -7.61 -12.52 2.89
C VAL A 120 -7.56 -11.65 4.13
N VAL A 121 -6.46 -10.94 4.34
CA VAL A 121 -6.25 -10.01 5.47
C VAL A 121 -5.86 -8.64 4.92
N ASN A 122 -6.51 -7.58 5.41
CA ASN A 122 -6.20 -6.20 5.05
C ASN A 122 -5.83 -5.41 6.31
N PHE A 123 -4.71 -4.69 6.25
CA PHE A 123 -4.24 -3.82 7.34
C PHE A 123 -3.44 -2.64 6.79
N ALA A 124 -3.57 -1.47 7.42
CA ALA A 124 -2.99 -0.21 6.95
C ALA A 124 -1.66 0.12 7.66
N CYS A 125 -0.55 -0.44 7.18
CA CYS A 125 0.80 -0.08 7.62
C CYS A 125 1.83 -0.38 6.53
N HIS A 126 2.85 0.48 6.36
CA HIS A 126 4.01 0.20 5.50
C HIS A 126 4.68 -1.10 5.91
N GLN A 127 5.21 -1.85 4.93
CA GLN A 127 6.02 -3.05 5.15
C GLN A 127 7.50 -2.70 4.94
N ASP A 128 8.05 -1.97 5.91
CA ASP A 128 9.40 -1.42 5.94
C ASP A 128 10.14 -1.69 7.26
N CYS A 129 9.74 -2.78 7.97
CA CYS A 129 10.33 -3.15 9.26
C CYS A 129 11.69 -3.83 9.13
N VAL A 130 11.97 -4.45 7.98
CA VAL A 130 13.24 -5.13 7.71
C VAL A 130 14.17 -4.18 6.99
N GLY A 131 15.23 -3.73 7.67
CA GLY A 131 16.22 -2.78 7.15
C GLY A 131 17.48 -3.39 6.56
N GLU A 132 17.55 -4.72 6.42
CA GLU A 132 18.75 -5.43 5.95
C GLU A 132 18.75 -5.63 4.43
N LEU A 133 19.94 -5.84 3.84
CA LEU A 133 20.13 -6.23 2.44
C LEU A 133 19.77 -7.72 2.24
N ALA A 134 18.53 -8.06 2.56
CA ALA A 134 18.01 -9.41 2.43
C ALA A 134 16.59 -9.40 1.87
N PHE A 135 16.24 -10.39 1.07
CA PHE A 135 14.84 -10.56 0.65
C PHE A 135 13.98 -10.96 1.85
N SER A 136 12.89 -10.25 2.03
CA SER A 136 11.94 -10.50 3.12
C SER A 136 10.51 -10.25 2.66
N GLY A 137 9.56 -11.02 3.18
CA GLY A 137 8.13 -10.73 3.07
C GLY A 137 7.61 -9.88 4.24
N ASP A 138 8.51 -9.29 5.05
CA ASP A 138 8.20 -8.43 6.17
C ASP A 138 7.15 -9.03 7.14
N TYR A 139 6.38 -8.23 7.87
CA TYR A 139 5.40 -8.72 8.86
C TYR A 139 4.27 -9.56 8.24
N SER A 140 3.93 -9.36 6.97
CA SER A 140 2.90 -10.19 6.32
C SER A 140 3.35 -11.63 6.11
N SER A 141 4.66 -11.89 5.95
CA SER A 141 5.19 -13.25 5.92
C SER A 141 5.10 -13.95 7.27
N GLN A 142 5.33 -13.22 8.35
CA GLN A 142 5.18 -13.75 9.71
C GLN A 142 3.71 -14.01 10.06
N LEU A 143 2.79 -13.12 9.65
CA LEU A 143 1.35 -13.35 9.72
C LEU A 143 0.99 -14.68 9.04
N SER A 144 1.41 -14.86 7.78
CA SER A 144 1.14 -16.10 7.02
C SER A 144 1.71 -17.34 7.71
N LYS A 145 2.95 -17.25 8.23
CA LYS A 145 3.58 -18.34 8.96
C LYS A 145 2.76 -18.73 10.19
N ARG A 146 2.35 -17.76 10.99
CA ARG A 146 1.59 -17.99 12.22
C ARG A 146 0.21 -18.58 11.96
N LEU A 147 -0.47 -18.16 10.88
CA LEU A 147 -1.76 -18.75 10.48
C LEU A 147 -1.60 -20.18 9.97
N LYS A 148 -0.49 -20.51 9.28
CA LYS A 148 -0.17 -21.90 8.90
C LYS A 148 0.12 -22.79 10.11
N GLU A 149 0.74 -22.25 11.15
CA GLU A 149 0.92 -22.98 12.42
C GLU A 149 -0.41 -23.32 13.09
N ALA A 150 -1.43 -22.45 12.95
CA ALA A 150 -2.75 -22.64 13.55
C ALA A 150 -3.68 -23.54 12.70
N TYR A 151 -3.69 -23.35 11.38
CA TYR A 151 -4.66 -23.99 10.48
C TYR A 151 -4.08 -25.11 9.61
N GLY A 152 -2.76 -25.28 9.59
CA GLY A 152 -2.08 -26.27 8.79
C GLY A 152 -1.23 -25.67 7.67
N VAL A 153 -0.27 -26.45 7.18
CA VAL A 153 0.76 -26.00 6.21
C VAL A 153 0.18 -25.57 4.85
N ASP A 154 -0.97 -26.11 4.49
CA ASP A 154 -1.65 -25.83 3.23
C ASP A 154 -2.53 -24.57 3.28
N PHE A 155 -2.72 -23.96 4.46
CA PHE A 155 -3.50 -22.74 4.62
C PHE A 155 -2.86 -21.59 3.84
N VAL A 156 -3.65 -20.89 3.03
CA VAL A 156 -3.18 -19.79 2.19
C VAL A 156 -3.59 -18.46 2.81
N THR A 157 -2.60 -17.58 3.02
CA THR A 157 -2.84 -16.19 3.46
C THR A 157 -2.56 -15.24 2.30
N VAL A 158 -3.55 -14.44 1.91
CA VAL A 158 -3.40 -13.32 0.99
C VAL A 158 -3.47 -12.03 1.80
N PHE A 159 -2.37 -11.29 1.84
CA PHE A 159 -2.29 -10.01 2.54
C PHE A 159 -2.41 -8.85 1.55
N PHE A 160 -3.28 -7.90 1.86
CA PHE A 160 -3.39 -6.63 1.15
C PHE A 160 -3.06 -5.47 2.08
N VAL A 161 -2.18 -4.58 1.63
CA VAL A 161 -1.86 -3.36 2.37
C VAL A 161 -2.99 -2.33 2.19
N GLY A 162 -3.42 -1.77 3.31
CA GLY A 162 -4.41 -0.70 3.38
C GLY A 162 -3.84 0.68 3.04
N THR A 163 -4.60 1.73 3.32
CA THR A 163 -4.18 3.12 3.10
C THR A 163 -3.08 3.54 4.08
N CYS A 164 -1.85 3.28 3.73
CA CYS A 164 -0.68 3.49 4.59
C CYS A 164 0.31 4.55 4.07
N GLY A 165 -0.05 5.37 3.07
CA GLY A 165 0.88 6.34 2.51
C GLY A 165 1.53 7.27 3.54
N ASN A 166 0.91 7.49 4.67
CA ASN A 166 1.41 8.28 5.80
C ASN A 166 1.45 7.49 7.13
N ILE A 167 1.45 6.16 7.06
CA ILE A 167 1.46 5.27 8.23
C ILE A 167 2.63 4.30 8.11
N ASN A 168 3.44 4.18 9.15
CA ASN A 168 4.50 3.18 9.26
C ASN A 168 4.54 2.56 10.66
N HIS A 169 5.57 1.76 10.95
CA HIS A 169 5.77 1.08 12.21
C HIS A 169 6.54 1.90 13.26
N PHE A 170 7.04 3.10 12.89
CA PHE A 170 7.87 3.93 13.76
C PHE A 170 7.05 4.68 14.81
N ASP A 171 7.23 4.30 16.08
CA ASP A 171 6.76 5.09 17.22
C ASP A 171 7.86 6.05 17.66
N VAL A 172 7.62 7.35 17.58
CA VAL A 172 8.59 8.40 17.97
C VAL A 172 8.86 8.44 19.48
N HIS A 173 8.09 7.71 20.28
CA HIS A 173 8.15 7.73 21.74
C HIS A 173 8.83 6.48 22.34
N THR A 174 9.28 5.53 21.53
CA THR A 174 9.89 4.28 22.01
C THR A 174 10.96 3.76 21.06
N ASP A 175 11.86 2.90 21.56
CA ASP A 175 12.81 2.14 20.76
C ASP A 175 12.41 0.67 20.56
N LYS A 176 11.21 0.28 20.99
CA LYS A 176 10.74 -1.11 20.87
C LYS A 176 10.63 -1.59 19.42
N ASP A 177 10.39 -0.68 18.49
CA ASP A 177 10.27 -0.90 17.07
C ASP A 177 11.62 -0.93 16.32
N THR A 178 12.76 -0.73 17.02
CA THR A 178 14.10 -0.72 16.42
C THR A 178 14.80 -2.09 16.46
N VAL A 179 14.17 -3.09 17.07
CA VAL A 179 14.74 -4.45 17.11
C VAL A 179 14.63 -5.12 15.74
N PRO A 180 15.66 -5.84 15.27
CA PRO A 180 15.65 -6.45 13.93
C PRO A 180 14.46 -7.37 13.67
N GLU A 181 13.92 -8.02 14.69
CA GLU A 181 12.78 -8.92 14.59
C GLU A 181 11.43 -8.24 14.81
N TYR A 182 11.33 -6.91 14.78
CA TYR A 182 10.05 -6.21 15.04
C TYR A 182 8.94 -6.65 14.09
N TYR A 183 9.27 -6.96 12.83
CA TYR A 183 8.32 -7.54 11.88
C TYR A 183 7.64 -8.81 12.38
N ARG A 184 8.32 -9.63 13.22
CA ARG A 184 7.74 -10.84 13.82
C ARG A 184 6.72 -10.47 14.90
N ILE A 185 7.01 -9.42 15.68
CA ILE A 185 6.08 -8.91 16.69
C ILE A 185 4.81 -8.42 16.01
N MET A 186 4.94 -7.62 14.96
CA MET A 186 3.80 -7.13 14.19
C MET A 186 2.99 -8.26 13.56
N GLY A 187 3.66 -9.17 12.86
CA GLY A 187 3.00 -10.29 12.19
C GLY A 187 2.29 -11.25 13.16
N ASN A 188 2.87 -11.50 14.35
CA ASN A 188 2.22 -12.29 15.38
C ASN A 188 0.98 -11.60 15.94
N LYS A 189 1.05 -10.30 16.27
CA LYS A 189 -0.12 -9.54 16.76
C LYS A 189 -1.26 -9.53 15.74
N LEU A 190 -0.96 -9.32 14.46
CA LEU A 190 -1.96 -9.42 13.40
C LEU A 190 -2.55 -10.82 13.30
N ALA A 191 -1.72 -11.87 13.39
CA ALA A 191 -2.19 -13.25 13.36
C ALA A 191 -3.08 -13.59 14.56
N ASP A 192 -2.68 -13.17 15.74
CA ASP A 192 -3.47 -13.41 16.96
C ASP A 192 -4.84 -12.71 16.87
N GLU A 193 -4.89 -11.50 16.28
CA GLU A 193 -6.16 -10.82 16.05
C GLU A 193 -7.00 -11.51 14.98
N VAL A 194 -6.39 -11.95 13.85
CA VAL A 194 -7.09 -12.75 12.83
C VAL A 194 -7.66 -14.03 13.42
N LEU A 195 -6.92 -14.74 14.24
CA LEU A 195 -7.38 -15.97 14.93
C LEU A 195 -8.55 -15.64 15.85
N ARG A 196 -8.43 -14.60 16.67
CA ARG A 196 -9.48 -14.17 17.61
C ARG A 196 -10.79 -13.84 16.91
N VAL A 197 -10.76 -13.02 15.86
CA VAL A 197 -11.99 -12.62 15.15
C VAL A 197 -12.55 -13.77 14.31
N SER A 198 -11.72 -14.71 13.90
CA SER A 198 -12.11 -15.90 13.15
C SER A 198 -12.91 -16.93 13.96
N GLU A 199 -13.02 -16.76 15.27
CA GLU A 199 -13.92 -17.58 16.12
C GLU A 199 -15.40 -17.24 15.88
N ASN A 200 -15.69 -16.03 15.36
CA ASN A 200 -17.06 -15.52 15.19
C ASN A 200 -17.24 -14.87 13.80
N LEU A 201 -17.02 -15.64 12.74
CA LEU A 201 -17.18 -15.17 11.37
C LEU A 201 -18.67 -15.01 11.02
N GLU A 202 -18.97 -13.96 10.28
CA GLU A 202 -20.25 -13.79 9.61
C GLU A 202 -20.16 -14.39 8.21
N TYR A 203 -20.85 -15.50 7.99
CA TYR A 203 -20.86 -16.15 6.67
C TYR A 203 -21.89 -15.51 5.76
N SER A 204 -21.49 -15.23 4.50
CA SER A 204 -22.38 -14.71 3.47
C SER A 204 -23.06 -15.85 2.73
N GLU A 205 -24.35 -15.68 2.47
CA GLU A 205 -25.14 -16.56 1.59
C GLU A 205 -25.18 -15.99 0.14
N ASP A 206 -24.69 -14.76 -0.09
CA ASP A 206 -24.60 -14.16 -1.42
C ASP A 206 -23.25 -14.54 -2.06
N ASP A 207 -23.30 -15.30 -3.14
CA ASP A 207 -22.15 -15.73 -3.93
C ASP A 207 -21.88 -14.86 -5.16
N THR A 208 -22.62 -13.77 -5.31
CA THR A 208 -22.47 -12.89 -6.48
C THR A 208 -21.14 -12.13 -6.45
N VAL A 209 -20.51 -12.06 -7.60
CA VAL A 209 -19.29 -11.26 -7.81
C VAL A 209 -19.58 -10.14 -8.81
N ALA A 210 -19.15 -8.93 -8.49
CA ALA A 210 -19.21 -7.80 -9.39
C ALA A 210 -17.87 -7.09 -9.48
N PHE A 211 -17.58 -6.52 -10.64
CA PHE A 211 -16.37 -5.75 -10.88
C PHE A 211 -16.71 -4.49 -11.69
N ALA A 212 -16.17 -3.36 -11.24
CA ALA A 212 -16.31 -2.09 -11.93
C ALA A 212 -14.96 -1.36 -11.94
N SER A 213 -14.69 -0.63 -13.01
CA SER A 213 -13.49 0.18 -13.11
C SER A 213 -13.73 1.49 -13.85
N LYS A 214 -12.91 2.49 -13.56
CA LYS A 214 -12.91 3.79 -14.22
C LYS A 214 -11.48 4.29 -14.35
N THR A 215 -11.12 4.79 -15.52
CA THR A 215 -9.83 5.46 -15.73
C THR A 215 -10.02 6.97 -15.64
N LEU A 216 -9.23 7.60 -14.77
CA LEU A 216 -9.21 9.04 -14.57
C LEU A 216 -8.04 9.66 -15.33
N SER A 217 -8.23 10.86 -15.87
CA SER A 217 -7.13 11.70 -16.37
C SER A 217 -6.71 12.67 -15.27
N ILE A 218 -5.59 12.38 -14.60
CA ILE A 218 -5.07 13.17 -13.47
C ILE A 218 -3.87 14.00 -13.94
N LYS A 219 -3.83 15.28 -13.55
CA LYS A 219 -2.72 16.17 -13.91
C LYS A 219 -1.44 15.77 -13.17
N LYS A 220 -0.31 15.98 -13.87
CA LYS A 220 1.03 15.90 -13.27
C LYS A 220 1.48 17.28 -12.80
N ARG A 221 2.21 17.32 -11.70
CA ARG A 221 3.04 18.47 -11.34
C ARG A 221 4.26 18.46 -12.25
N MET A 222 4.67 19.58 -12.78
CA MET A 222 5.81 19.70 -13.68
C MET A 222 7.00 20.29 -12.93
N VAL A 223 8.20 19.83 -13.24
CA VAL A 223 9.43 20.47 -12.73
C VAL A 223 9.53 21.88 -13.33
N PRO A 224 9.67 22.92 -12.49
CA PRO A 224 9.83 24.29 -12.97
C PRO A 224 11.07 24.39 -13.89
N LYS A 225 10.91 25.08 -15.03
CA LYS A 225 12.00 25.19 -16.01
C LYS A 225 13.23 25.89 -15.45
N GLU A 226 13.00 26.82 -14.54
CA GLU A 226 14.03 27.58 -13.83
C GLU A 226 14.87 26.72 -12.88
N GLU A 227 14.37 25.59 -12.39
CA GLU A 227 15.11 24.67 -11.53
C GLU A 227 16.05 23.74 -12.31
N ILE A 228 15.77 23.48 -13.58
CA ILE A 228 16.54 22.54 -14.42
C ILE A 228 18.06 22.85 -14.46
N PRO A 229 18.51 24.12 -14.61
CA PRO A 229 19.95 24.42 -14.58
C PRO A 229 20.63 24.06 -13.27
N GLU A 230 20.01 24.31 -12.12
CA GLU A 230 20.57 23.97 -10.81
C GLU A 230 20.60 22.45 -10.58
N LEU A 231 19.54 21.73 -10.95
CA LEU A 231 19.51 20.26 -10.89
C LEU A 231 20.66 19.67 -11.73
N LYS A 232 20.91 20.19 -12.94
CA LYS A 232 22.02 19.76 -13.79
C LYS A 232 23.38 20.08 -13.18
N LYS A 233 23.51 21.19 -12.46
CA LYS A 233 24.73 21.54 -11.75
C LYS A 233 25.00 20.55 -10.62
N ILE A 234 24.01 20.28 -9.76
CA ILE A 234 24.13 19.29 -8.65
C ILE A 234 24.60 17.94 -9.21
N THR A 235 24.00 17.42 -10.26
CA THR A 235 24.35 16.11 -10.84
C THR A 235 25.73 16.07 -11.51
N ARG A 236 26.37 17.22 -11.76
CA ARG A 236 27.75 17.31 -12.29
C ARG A 236 28.80 17.49 -11.21
N THR A 237 28.43 18.10 -10.10
CA THR A 237 29.37 18.45 -9.01
C THR A 237 29.45 17.38 -7.94
N VAL A 238 28.41 16.58 -7.74
CA VAL A 238 28.36 15.50 -6.79
C VAL A 238 28.45 14.16 -7.53
N THR A 239 29.48 13.37 -7.23
CA THR A 239 29.60 11.99 -7.72
C THR A 239 28.84 11.07 -6.79
N LEU A 240 27.85 10.34 -7.33
CA LEU A 240 27.16 9.31 -6.54
C LEU A 240 28.10 8.16 -6.23
N ARG A 241 28.10 7.75 -4.99
CA ARG A 241 28.81 6.55 -4.53
C ARG A 241 27.92 5.34 -4.83
N GLU A 242 28.42 4.41 -5.63
CA GLU A 242 27.66 3.23 -6.08
C GLU A 242 27.58 2.12 -5.01
N ASP A 243 28.44 2.19 -4.01
CA ASP A 243 28.63 1.22 -2.92
C ASP A 243 27.96 1.66 -1.61
N GLU A 244 27.33 2.80 -1.57
CA GLU A 244 26.70 3.37 -0.37
C GLU A 244 25.19 3.22 -0.46
N GLU A 245 24.58 2.62 0.55
CA GLU A 245 23.14 2.59 0.70
C GLU A 245 22.63 4.00 0.94
N ILE A 246 21.74 4.49 0.08
CA ILE A 246 21.19 5.84 0.20
C ILE A 246 19.89 5.78 0.97
N GLY A 247 19.94 6.15 2.24
CA GLY A 247 18.82 6.24 3.15
C GLY A 247 18.76 7.57 3.89
N SER A 248 17.91 7.65 4.89
CA SER A 248 17.71 8.86 5.70
C SER A 248 18.96 9.31 6.47
N GLN A 249 19.94 8.44 6.65
CA GLN A 249 21.23 8.70 7.32
C GLN A 249 22.35 9.07 6.33
N SER A 250 22.07 9.09 5.03
CA SER A 250 23.08 9.36 4.01
C SER A 250 23.52 10.82 4.01
N ASP A 251 24.74 11.04 3.47
CA ASP A 251 25.27 12.38 3.23
C ASP A 251 24.24 13.26 2.51
N PRO A 252 23.89 14.43 3.04
CA PRO A 252 22.91 15.34 2.46
C PRO A 252 23.17 15.70 0.99
N ASP A 253 24.42 15.77 0.56
CA ASP A 253 24.78 16.07 -0.84
C ASP A 253 24.54 14.86 -1.74
N GLN A 254 24.75 13.63 -1.26
CA GLN A 254 24.35 12.41 -1.97
C GLN A 254 22.84 12.36 -2.16
N LEU A 255 22.06 12.61 -1.12
CA LEU A 255 20.61 12.68 -1.21
C LEU A 255 20.12 13.75 -2.20
N LYS A 256 20.69 14.96 -2.15
CA LYS A 256 20.39 16.03 -3.12
C LYS A 256 20.67 15.59 -4.54
N CYS A 257 21.79 14.92 -4.76
CA CYS A 257 22.20 14.45 -6.09
C CYS A 257 21.22 13.38 -6.62
N VAL A 258 20.81 12.44 -5.78
CA VAL A 258 19.81 11.42 -6.14
C VAL A 258 18.49 12.06 -6.54
N PHE A 259 17.96 12.96 -5.72
CA PHE A 259 16.73 13.68 -6.04
C PHE A 259 16.87 14.53 -7.30
N ALA A 260 18.03 15.14 -7.54
CA ALA A 260 18.27 15.89 -8.76
C ALA A 260 18.26 14.99 -10.01
N TYR A 261 18.86 13.81 -9.95
CA TYR A 261 18.76 12.82 -11.04
C TYR A 261 17.32 12.36 -11.27
N ASP A 262 16.57 12.10 -10.20
CA ASP A 262 15.18 11.70 -10.28
C ASP A 262 14.32 12.77 -10.97
N LEU A 263 14.41 14.02 -10.51
CA LEU A 263 13.70 15.15 -11.09
C LEU A 263 14.06 15.39 -12.54
N LEU A 264 15.35 15.30 -12.91
CA LEU A 264 15.79 15.44 -14.29
C LEU A 264 15.27 14.30 -15.17
N ASN A 265 15.20 13.08 -14.65
CA ASN A 265 14.63 11.97 -15.39
C ASN A 265 13.11 12.14 -15.54
N TYR A 266 12.42 12.51 -14.47
CA TYR A 266 11.00 12.81 -14.48
C TYR A 266 10.65 13.94 -15.46
N ALA A 267 11.47 15.00 -15.53
CA ALA A 267 11.28 16.14 -16.45
C ALA A 267 11.37 15.78 -17.95
N LYS A 268 11.89 14.58 -18.29
CA LYS A 268 11.91 14.10 -19.68
C LYS A 268 10.54 13.69 -20.20
N ASP A 269 9.62 13.32 -19.31
CA ASP A 269 8.25 12.96 -19.70
C ASP A 269 7.41 14.23 -19.93
N PRO A 270 7.07 14.56 -21.18
CA PRO A 270 6.33 15.77 -21.50
C PRO A 270 4.83 15.67 -21.19
N ALA A 271 4.34 14.50 -20.83
CA ALA A 271 2.92 14.28 -20.57
C ALA A 271 2.44 15.14 -19.41
N LYS A 272 1.35 15.88 -19.59
CA LYS A 272 0.75 16.75 -18.58
C LYS A 272 -0.24 16.04 -17.69
N THR A 273 -0.67 14.84 -18.08
CA THR A 273 -1.64 14.01 -17.37
C THR A 273 -1.20 12.56 -17.36
N LYS A 274 -1.73 11.80 -16.42
CA LYS A 274 -1.63 10.33 -16.37
C LYS A 274 -3.01 9.72 -16.39
N SER A 275 -3.13 8.58 -17.08
CA SER A 275 -4.32 7.71 -17.01
C SER A 275 -4.21 6.85 -15.78
N VAL A 276 -5.10 7.06 -14.81
CA VAL A 276 -5.05 6.44 -13.48
C VAL A 276 -6.28 5.55 -13.33
N PRO A 277 -6.11 4.21 -13.28
CA PRO A 277 -7.23 3.30 -13.10
C PRO A 277 -7.66 3.28 -11.64
N VAL A 278 -8.96 3.27 -11.41
CA VAL A 278 -9.59 3.02 -10.11
C VAL A 278 -10.57 1.87 -10.29
N SER A 279 -10.52 0.88 -9.43
CA SER A 279 -11.37 -0.29 -9.55
C SER A 279 -12.09 -0.60 -8.24
N PHE A 280 -13.19 -1.30 -8.38
CA PHE A 280 -14.03 -1.79 -7.30
C PHE A 280 -14.42 -3.23 -7.60
N CYS A 281 -14.39 -4.08 -6.60
CA CYS A 281 -14.88 -5.45 -6.68
C CYS A 281 -15.81 -5.71 -5.50
N ARG A 282 -16.85 -6.51 -5.72
CA ARG A 282 -17.76 -6.99 -4.69
C ARG A 282 -17.82 -8.51 -4.73
N ILE A 283 -17.77 -9.13 -3.56
CA ILE A 283 -17.99 -10.56 -3.36
C ILE A 283 -19.04 -10.69 -2.27
N GLY A 284 -20.24 -11.13 -2.61
CA GLY A 284 -21.39 -11.05 -1.70
C GLY A 284 -21.65 -9.60 -1.28
N ASP A 285 -21.77 -9.34 0.01
CA ASP A 285 -21.92 -8.03 0.64
C ASP A 285 -20.58 -7.32 1.00
N ASN A 286 -19.47 -7.83 0.48
CA ASN A 286 -18.14 -7.37 0.83
C ASN A 286 -17.49 -6.59 -0.30
N ALA A 287 -16.92 -5.44 0.04
CA ALA A 287 -16.41 -4.46 -0.90
C ALA A 287 -14.88 -4.40 -0.90
N PHE A 288 -14.28 -4.45 -2.09
CA PHE A 288 -12.86 -4.28 -2.32
C PHE A 288 -12.64 -3.00 -3.11
N TYR A 289 -12.01 -2.00 -2.50
CA TYR A 289 -11.62 -0.75 -3.11
C TYR A 289 -10.16 -0.84 -3.55
N LEU A 290 -9.92 -0.79 -4.85
CA LEU A 290 -8.59 -0.96 -5.43
C LEU A 290 -8.06 0.41 -5.88
N LEU A 291 -7.21 0.98 -5.04
CA LEU A 291 -6.69 2.34 -5.19
C LEU A 291 -5.25 2.29 -5.72
N PRO A 292 -4.94 3.06 -6.75
CA PRO A 292 -3.58 3.13 -7.29
C PRO A 292 -2.70 4.07 -6.45
N GLY A 293 -1.43 3.67 -6.23
CA GLY A 293 -0.44 4.46 -5.49
C GLY A 293 -0.55 4.37 -3.96
N GLU A 294 0.24 5.17 -3.28
CA GLU A 294 0.41 5.20 -1.82
C GLU A 294 -0.57 6.20 -1.19
N VAL A 295 -1.77 5.72 -0.94
CA VAL A 295 -2.91 6.54 -0.51
C VAL A 295 -2.81 6.85 0.98
N PHE A 296 -3.02 8.11 1.37
CA PHE A 296 -3.06 8.53 2.77
C PHE A 296 -4.25 7.93 3.52
N VAL A 297 -4.07 7.63 4.80
CA VAL A 297 -5.05 6.97 5.67
C VAL A 297 -6.41 7.69 5.71
N GLN A 298 -6.42 9.01 5.63
CA GLN A 298 -7.65 9.81 5.65
C GLN A 298 -8.58 9.51 4.48
N PHE A 299 -8.05 9.12 3.33
CA PHE A 299 -8.86 8.70 2.19
C PHE A 299 -9.53 7.34 2.43
N GLY A 300 -8.81 6.40 3.07
CA GLY A 300 -9.37 5.14 3.52
C GLY A 300 -10.47 5.34 4.56
N GLN A 301 -10.23 6.18 5.56
CA GLN A 301 -11.22 6.57 6.57
C GLN A 301 -12.48 7.20 5.93
N LYS A 302 -12.31 8.03 4.89
CA LYS A 302 -13.44 8.57 4.13
C LYS A 302 -14.26 7.44 3.48
N ILE A 303 -13.62 6.47 2.84
CA ILE A 303 -14.30 5.30 2.27
C ILE A 303 -15.03 4.54 3.38
N ASN A 304 -14.37 4.26 4.51
CA ASN A 304 -14.93 3.52 5.63
C ASN A 304 -16.20 4.17 6.21
N THR A 305 -16.27 5.50 6.17
CA THR A 305 -17.42 6.25 6.72
C THR A 305 -18.55 6.49 5.72
N THR A 306 -18.30 6.33 4.41
CA THR A 306 -19.28 6.68 3.36
C THR A 306 -19.86 5.47 2.62
N THR A 307 -19.18 4.32 2.66
CA THR A 307 -19.62 3.12 1.94
C THR A 307 -20.85 2.47 2.56
N PRO A 308 -21.76 1.90 1.74
CA PRO A 308 -22.90 1.12 2.24
C PRO A 308 -22.53 -0.32 2.66
N PHE A 309 -21.33 -0.77 2.35
CA PHE A 309 -20.91 -2.15 2.62
C PHE A 309 -20.35 -2.32 4.03
N LYS A 310 -20.67 -3.44 4.67
CA LYS A 310 -20.28 -3.72 6.05
C LYS A 310 -18.81 -4.06 6.17
N HIS A 311 -18.30 -4.96 5.31
CA HIS A 311 -16.90 -5.36 5.29
C HIS A 311 -16.19 -4.73 4.11
N ARG A 312 -15.09 -4.01 4.37
CA ARG A 312 -14.39 -3.20 3.39
C ARG A 312 -12.91 -3.56 3.39
N PHE A 313 -12.44 -3.96 2.24
CA PHE A 313 -11.03 -4.18 1.96
C PHE A 313 -10.54 -3.00 1.12
N ILE A 314 -9.71 -2.14 1.69
CA ILE A 314 -9.19 -0.97 1.00
C ILE A 314 -7.74 -1.26 0.63
N LEU A 315 -7.50 -1.52 -0.65
CA LEU A 315 -6.21 -1.94 -1.19
C LEU A 315 -5.51 -0.77 -1.86
N THR A 316 -4.30 -0.49 -1.46
CA THR A 316 -3.43 0.51 -2.13
C THR A 316 -2.44 -0.18 -3.08
N ASN A 317 -1.70 0.61 -3.85
CA ASN A 317 -0.76 0.11 -4.86
C ASN A 317 -1.40 -0.90 -5.82
N SER A 318 -2.67 -0.67 -6.16
CA SER A 318 -3.45 -1.55 -7.02
C SER A 318 -3.50 -1.03 -8.46
N ASN A 319 -3.19 -1.92 -9.42
CA ASN A 319 -3.20 -1.63 -10.85
C ASN A 319 -2.28 -0.48 -11.30
N GLY A 320 -1.26 -0.15 -10.52
CA GLY A 320 -0.24 0.82 -10.90
C GLY A 320 0.40 1.53 -9.72
N LEU A 321 1.64 1.97 -9.92
CA LEU A 321 2.39 2.80 -8.98
C LEU A 321 2.31 4.25 -9.42
N PHE A 322 1.44 5.03 -8.78
CA PHE A 322 1.25 6.46 -9.07
C PHE A 322 1.84 7.38 -7.99
N GLY A 323 2.66 6.80 -7.10
CA GLY A 323 3.31 7.50 -5.99
C GLY A 323 2.35 7.87 -4.88
N TYR A 324 2.82 8.75 -4.00
CA TYR A 324 2.04 9.23 -2.86
C TYR A 324 0.85 10.09 -3.28
N LEU A 325 -0.23 9.92 -2.53
CA LEU A 325 -1.45 10.71 -2.67
C LEU A 325 -1.74 11.46 -1.35
N PRO A 326 -1.01 12.56 -1.10
CA PRO A 326 -1.16 13.34 0.13
C PRO A 326 -2.45 14.17 0.14
N LEU A 327 -2.83 14.63 1.33
CA LEU A 327 -3.83 15.68 1.46
C LEU A 327 -3.27 17.01 0.93
N ARG A 328 -4.14 17.85 0.30
CA ARG A 328 -3.72 19.10 -0.34
C ARG A 328 -2.99 20.08 0.59
N ASN A 329 -3.38 20.12 1.86
CA ASN A 329 -2.76 21.01 2.86
C ASN A 329 -1.41 20.49 3.39
N LEU A 330 -0.98 19.30 2.98
CA LEU A 330 0.32 18.73 3.33
C LEU A 330 1.34 18.80 2.17
N PHE A 331 1.03 19.55 1.11
CA PHE A 331 2.02 19.86 0.06
C PHE A 331 2.97 20.96 0.52
N MET A 332 3.98 20.58 1.30
CA MET A 332 4.98 21.47 1.86
C MET A 332 6.38 20.79 1.90
N PRO A 333 7.48 21.59 1.91
CA PRO A 333 8.84 21.05 1.74
C PRO A 333 9.28 20.02 2.78
N THR A 334 8.73 20.09 4.00
CA THR A 334 9.06 19.22 5.13
C THR A 334 8.28 17.92 5.15
N VAL A 335 7.30 17.77 4.26
CA VAL A 335 6.51 16.53 4.09
C VAL A 335 7.05 15.75 2.91
N TYR A 336 7.73 14.63 3.21
CA TYR A 336 8.38 13.77 2.21
C TYR A 336 7.43 13.34 1.10
N GLU A 337 6.24 12.91 1.45
CA GLU A 337 5.23 12.37 0.52
C GLU A 337 4.71 13.39 -0.48
N SER A 338 4.92 14.68 -0.22
CA SER A 338 4.55 15.76 -1.14
C SER A 338 5.70 16.23 -2.03
N LYS A 339 6.92 15.74 -1.77
CA LYS A 339 8.11 16.14 -2.51
C LYS A 339 8.02 15.71 -3.98
N LEU A 340 8.15 16.66 -4.90
CA LEU A 340 8.07 16.34 -6.32
C LEU A 340 9.19 15.36 -6.73
N GLY A 341 8.84 14.29 -7.43
CA GLY A 341 9.75 13.26 -7.90
C GLY A 341 8.98 12.07 -8.46
N CYS A 342 9.65 10.95 -8.75
CA CYS A 342 9.00 9.74 -9.27
C CYS A 342 8.03 9.12 -8.24
N THR A 343 8.24 9.37 -6.96
CA THR A 343 7.39 8.87 -5.87
C THR A 343 6.23 9.79 -5.48
N SER A 344 6.18 11.03 -6.01
CA SER A 344 5.08 11.97 -5.76
C SER A 344 5.00 13.01 -6.86
N TYR A 345 4.14 12.81 -7.82
CA TYR A 345 4.11 13.67 -9.02
C TYR A 345 2.72 14.09 -9.47
N LEU A 346 1.67 13.54 -8.89
CA LEU A 346 0.31 13.93 -9.25
C LEU A 346 -0.09 15.23 -8.57
N GLU A 347 -1.09 15.90 -9.13
CA GLU A 347 -1.65 17.13 -8.58
C GLU A 347 -2.20 16.94 -7.15
N PRO A 348 -2.27 17.98 -6.31
CA PRO A 348 -2.78 17.88 -4.94
C PRO A 348 -4.22 17.35 -4.83
N GLU A 349 -5.00 17.43 -5.89
CA GLU A 349 -6.38 16.94 -5.96
C GLU A 349 -6.47 15.44 -6.29
N ALA A 350 -5.36 14.78 -6.61
CA ALA A 350 -5.36 13.41 -7.11
C ALA A 350 -6.00 12.43 -6.13
N GLY A 351 -5.61 12.46 -4.85
CA GLY A 351 -6.16 11.58 -3.81
C GLY A 351 -7.68 11.73 -3.66
N TYR A 352 -8.17 12.97 -3.71
CA TYR A 352 -9.62 13.25 -3.63
C TYR A 352 -10.37 12.68 -4.83
N LYS A 353 -9.87 12.92 -6.06
CA LYS A 353 -10.50 12.44 -7.30
C LYS A 353 -10.56 10.91 -7.36
N ILE A 354 -9.48 10.25 -6.93
CA ILE A 354 -9.37 8.78 -6.90
C ILE A 354 -10.38 8.22 -5.89
N THR A 355 -10.42 8.77 -4.68
CA THR A 355 -11.33 8.35 -3.61
C THR A 355 -12.78 8.56 -4.00
N ASP A 356 -13.14 9.73 -4.54
CA ASP A 356 -14.51 10.02 -4.98
C ASP A 356 -14.94 9.08 -6.13
N ALA A 357 -14.02 8.74 -7.04
CA ALA A 357 -14.31 7.77 -8.09
C ALA A 357 -14.52 6.36 -7.54
N ALA A 358 -13.74 5.93 -6.56
CA ALA A 358 -13.89 4.64 -5.91
C ALA A 358 -15.24 4.52 -5.16
N ILE A 359 -15.61 5.55 -4.42
CA ILE A 359 -16.91 5.64 -3.74
C ILE A 359 -18.05 5.59 -4.77
N ALA A 360 -17.97 6.37 -5.85
CA ALA A 360 -19.02 6.38 -6.88
C ALA A 360 -19.19 5.03 -7.61
N LEU A 361 -18.10 4.25 -7.77
CA LEU A 361 -18.18 2.88 -8.30
C LEU A 361 -18.93 1.96 -7.31
N ALA A 362 -18.63 2.07 -6.02
CA ALA A 362 -19.26 1.30 -4.97
C ALA A 362 -20.75 1.63 -4.82
N ASP A 363 -21.11 2.91 -4.81
CA ASP A 363 -22.51 3.36 -4.70
C ASP A 363 -23.34 2.83 -5.86
N LYS A 364 -22.82 2.96 -7.09
CA LYS A 364 -23.48 2.41 -8.28
C LYS A 364 -23.69 0.91 -8.20
N GLU A 365 -22.69 0.17 -7.71
CA GLU A 365 -22.81 -1.27 -7.56
C GLU A 365 -23.80 -1.65 -6.45
N ALA A 366 -23.85 -0.91 -5.34
CA ALA A 366 -24.82 -1.11 -4.28
C ALA A 366 -26.28 -0.89 -4.78
N GLU A 367 -26.50 0.14 -5.61
CA GLU A 367 -27.81 0.38 -6.23
C GLU A 367 -28.24 -0.77 -7.17
N LEU A 368 -27.29 -1.36 -7.91
CA LEU A 368 -27.55 -2.51 -8.79
C LEU A 368 -27.84 -3.78 -7.99
N TRP A 369 -27.13 -3.97 -6.90
CA TRP A 369 -27.28 -5.13 -6.02
C TRP A 369 -28.63 -5.13 -5.30
N GLN A 370 -29.07 -3.98 -4.76
CA GLN A 370 -30.35 -3.85 -4.07
C GLN A 370 -31.58 -4.05 -4.99
N LYS A 371 -31.42 -3.97 -6.31
CA LYS A 371 -32.49 -4.18 -7.29
C LYS A 371 -32.69 -5.64 -7.72
N LYS A 372 -31.77 -6.52 -7.31
CA LYS A 372 -31.87 -7.96 -7.56
C LYS A 372 -32.60 -8.67 -6.44
#